data_91ead325635944afa6cae99495cc330f
#
_entry.id   91ead325635944afa6cae99495cc330f
#
_cell.length_a   1.000
_cell.length_b   1.000
_cell.length_c   1.000
_cell.angle_alpha   90.00
_cell.angle_beta   90.00
_cell.angle_gamma   90.00
#
_symmetry.space_group_name_H-M   'P 1'
#
loop_
_entity.id
_entity.type
_entity.pdbx_description
1 polymer ?
#
loop_
_entity_poly.entity_id
_entity_poly.type
_entity_poly.pdbx_seq_one_letter_code
_entity_poly.pdbx_strand_id
1 'polypeptide(L)'
;RRRMPFSAGLRREGPVVGPLRRRVPGAVSALSADLVRGPLVRATVLGSHAPGLYLDVAGAVVPVVTADAVPLATAVRLAVASADAPWRGLAAGDAVLVGEGLIRLPGCDIVAARTWRPARVRPVTHDPHSLHSSHMHSSHVHSSDRPTRAQAERCVAALIGRGPGLTPAGDDALAGILLVAHAHGVAGAVAAAVRALLTSTTAVSAALLDAAADGYAAAEVVALVDAAVAGDPAAVARALPAVLAIGHTSGADLVIGIAAALRHLNSLGHLCQTPASTTHTTPIG
;
A
#
# COMPACT_ATOMS: atom_id res chain seq x y z
N ARG A 1 5.23 68.90 50.44
CA ARG A 1 6.06 67.93 49.71
C ARG A 1 5.38 66.57 49.78
N ARG A 2 4.65 66.19 48.75
CA ARG A 2 4.02 64.83 48.58
C ARG A 2 5.03 63.90 47.91
N ARG A 3 5.34 62.77 48.51
CA ARG A 3 6.11 61.70 47.91
C ARG A 3 5.22 60.85 47.01
N MET A 4 5.62 60.63 45.76
CA MET A 4 4.98 59.68 44.85
C MET A 4 5.41 58.26 45.22
N PRO A 5 4.54 57.23 45.11
CA PRO A 5 4.91 55.87 45.34
C PRO A 5 5.62 55.27 44.09
N PHE A 6 6.61 54.44 44.36
CA PHE A 6 7.42 53.69 43.40
C PHE A 6 6.55 52.74 42.56
N SER A 7 6.76 52.75 41.26
CA SER A 7 6.21 51.84 40.26
C SER A 7 6.64 50.40 40.56
N ALA A 8 5.69 49.48 40.71
CA ALA A 8 5.90 48.05 40.82
C ALA A 8 6.40 47.52 39.46
N GLY A 9 7.63 46.97 39.43
CA GLY A 9 8.21 46.38 38.28
C GLY A 9 7.39 45.17 37.76
N LEU A 10 6.94 45.25 36.51
CA LEU A 10 6.41 44.12 35.77
C LEU A 10 7.48 43.02 35.72
N ARG A 11 7.24 41.93 36.45
CA ARG A 11 8.00 40.70 36.28
C ARG A 11 7.69 40.20 34.86
N ARG A 12 8.68 40.20 33.98
CA ARG A 12 8.62 39.46 32.69
C ARG A 12 8.56 37.98 33.06
N GLU A 13 7.39 37.39 32.91
CA GLU A 13 7.30 35.93 32.88
C GLU A 13 8.12 35.44 31.70
N GLY A 14 9.23 34.73 31.98
CA GLY A 14 10.02 34.04 30.96
C GLY A 14 9.15 32.98 30.27
N PRO A 15 9.52 32.57 29.05
CA PRO A 15 8.77 31.56 28.33
C PRO A 15 8.67 30.30 29.21
N VAL A 16 7.44 29.87 29.49
CA VAL A 16 7.15 28.59 30.17
C VAL A 16 7.65 27.49 29.23
N VAL A 17 8.87 27.01 29.46
CA VAL A 17 9.40 25.83 28.77
C VAL A 17 8.64 24.63 29.31
N GLY A 18 7.61 24.20 28.60
CA GLY A 18 6.90 22.97 28.91
C GLY A 18 7.88 21.78 28.92
N PRO A 19 7.53 20.66 29.58
CA PRO A 19 8.42 19.50 29.67
C PRO A 19 8.86 19.06 28.26
N LEU A 20 10.17 18.78 28.12
CA LEU A 20 10.77 18.33 26.85
C LEU A 20 10.04 17.05 26.41
N ARG A 21 9.25 17.14 25.33
CA ARG A 21 8.56 15.98 24.77
C ARG A 21 9.57 15.03 24.13
N ARG A 22 9.41 13.72 24.35
CA ARG A 22 10.20 12.70 23.67
C ARG A 22 10.04 12.87 22.15
N ARG A 23 11.13 12.98 21.41
CA ARG A 23 11.13 13.03 19.95
C ARG A 23 11.55 11.69 19.37
N VAL A 24 10.74 11.15 18.46
CA VAL A 24 10.99 9.87 17.80
C VAL A 24 11.21 10.16 16.31
N PRO A 25 12.37 9.82 15.74
CA PRO A 25 12.60 10.02 14.32
C PRO A 25 11.77 9.03 13.49
N GLY A 26 11.14 9.53 12.43
CA GLY A 26 10.37 8.74 11.47
C GLY A 26 10.86 8.94 10.03
N ALA A 27 10.82 7.87 9.23
CA ALA A 27 10.99 7.91 7.80
C ALA A 27 9.59 7.97 7.15
N VAL A 28 9.27 9.07 6.48
CA VAL A 28 7.96 9.29 5.84
C VAL A 28 7.99 8.74 4.42
N SER A 29 6.94 8.00 4.02
CA SER A 29 6.78 7.57 2.63
C SER A 29 6.68 8.77 1.69
N ALA A 30 7.26 8.66 0.49
CA ALA A 30 7.07 9.66 -0.55
C ALA A 30 5.60 9.84 -0.95
N LEU A 31 4.75 8.80 -0.75
CA LEU A 31 3.31 8.85 -1.06
C LEU A 31 2.48 9.62 -0.03
N SER A 32 2.98 9.79 1.20
CA SER A 32 2.30 10.52 2.28
C SER A 32 3.07 11.76 2.75
N ALA A 33 4.17 12.10 2.08
CA ALA A 33 5.07 13.17 2.51
C ALA A 33 4.37 14.54 2.59
N ASP A 34 3.51 14.85 1.63
CA ASP A 34 2.80 16.13 1.57
C ASP A 34 1.80 16.29 2.73
N LEU A 35 1.17 15.19 3.18
CA LEU A 35 0.29 15.20 4.35
C LEU A 35 1.05 15.47 5.65
N VAL A 36 2.22 14.84 5.81
CA VAL A 36 3.01 14.97 7.05
C VAL A 36 3.80 16.27 7.08
N ARG A 37 4.22 16.80 5.93
CA ARG A 37 5.03 18.04 5.84
C ARG A 37 4.20 19.30 5.55
N GLY A 38 2.93 19.13 5.16
CA GLY A 38 1.99 20.22 4.89
C GLY A 38 1.59 20.97 6.15
N PRO A 39 0.56 21.81 6.09
CA PRO A 39 0.06 22.56 7.24
C PRO A 39 -0.33 21.65 8.40
N LEU A 40 -0.17 22.13 9.63
CA LEU A 40 -0.56 21.41 10.84
C LEU A 40 -2.10 21.30 10.90
N VAL A 41 -2.61 20.08 10.87
CA VAL A 41 -4.04 19.79 10.91
C VAL A 41 -4.36 18.80 12.03
N ARG A 42 -5.63 18.81 12.47
CA ARG A 42 -6.15 17.78 13.37
C ARG A 42 -6.40 16.51 12.58
N ALA A 43 -5.89 15.39 13.08
CA ALA A 43 -6.09 14.06 12.54
C ALA A 43 -6.80 13.18 13.57
N THR A 44 -7.52 12.15 13.09
CA THR A 44 -8.25 11.21 13.92
C THR A 44 -7.57 9.85 13.90
N VAL A 45 -7.43 9.22 15.05
CA VAL A 45 -6.98 7.83 15.15
C VAL A 45 -8.08 6.91 14.63
N LEU A 46 -7.81 6.14 13.57
CA LEU A 46 -8.71 5.11 13.03
C LEU A 46 -8.57 3.78 13.76
N GLY A 47 -7.36 3.48 14.22
CA GLY A 47 -7.04 2.28 14.96
C GLY A 47 -5.61 2.29 15.49
N SER A 48 -5.38 1.56 16.57
CA SER A 48 -4.09 1.49 17.24
C SER A 48 -3.86 0.07 17.78
N HIS A 49 -2.70 -0.50 17.48
CA HIS A 49 -2.22 -1.77 18.01
C HIS A 49 -0.69 -1.72 18.13
N ALA A 50 -0.07 -2.72 18.76
CA ALA A 50 1.34 -2.64 19.11
C ALA A 50 2.26 -2.21 17.92
N PRO A 51 2.18 -2.83 16.71
CA PRO A 51 3.07 -2.47 15.61
C PRO A 51 2.56 -1.33 14.72
N GLY A 52 1.32 -0.82 14.91
CA GLY A 52 0.72 0.13 13.98
C GLY A 52 -0.29 1.10 14.58
N LEU A 53 -0.24 2.35 14.13
CA LEU A 53 -1.21 3.40 14.38
C LEU A 53 -1.69 3.92 13.02
N TYR A 54 -3.00 4.00 12.82
CA TYR A 54 -3.61 4.48 11.59
C TYR A 54 -4.30 5.82 11.85
N LEU A 55 -3.94 6.83 11.07
CA LEU A 55 -4.43 8.19 11.21
C LEU A 55 -5.22 8.60 9.97
N ASP A 56 -6.41 9.16 10.16
CA ASP A 56 -7.10 9.93 9.14
C ASP A 56 -6.57 11.38 9.20
N VAL A 57 -5.93 11.79 8.13
CA VAL A 57 -5.38 13.13 7.95
C VAL A 57 -6.08 13.77 6.76
N ALA A 58 -7.07 14.59 7.03
CA ALA A 58 -7.88 15.28 6.01
C ALA A 58 -8.50 14.33 4.96
N GLY A 59 -9.00 13.17 5.40
CA GLY A 59 -9.63 12.16 4.55
C GLY A 59 -8.66 11.17 3.91
N ALA A 60 -7.36 11.29 4.15
CA ALA A 60 -6.35 10.33 3.69
C ALA A 60 -5.74 9.56 4.87
N VAL A 61 -5.49 8.27 4.68
CA VAL A 61 -4.92 7.42 5.75
C VAL A 61 -3.40 7.46 5.73
N VAL A 62 -2.83 7.84 6.88
CA VAL A 62 -1.38 7.79 7.13
C VAL A 62 -1.12 6.72 8.20
N PRO A 63 -0.62 5.54 7.82
CA PRO A 63 -0.13 4.56 8.77
C PRO A 63 1.17 5.04 9.41
N VAL A 64 1.31 4.81 10.73
CA VAL A 64 2.58 4.96 11.46
C VAL A 64 2.95 3.58 12.00
N VAL A 65 4.10 3.06 11.61
CA VAL A 65 4.48 1.69 11.91
C VAL A 65 5.84 1.61 12.63
N THR A 66 5.97 0.66 13.53
CA THR A 66 7.24 0.38 14.24
C THR A 66 8.24 -0.34 13.35
N ALA A 67 9.49 -0.48 13.80
CA ALA A 67 10.57 -1.09 13.03
C ALA A 67 10.34 -2.58 12.72
N ASP A 68 9.59 -3.26 13.57
CA ASP A 68 9.23 -4.68 13.48
C ASP A 68 7.88 -4.93 12.77
N ALA A 69 7.23 -3.87 12.28
CA ALA A 69 6.01 -3.97 11.49
C ALA A 69 6.27 -4.07 9.99
N VAL A 70 5.28 -4.57 9.25
CA VAL A 70 5.28 -4.53 7.79
C VAL A 70 5.34 -3.08 7.30
N PRO A 71 6.30 -2.71 6.44
CA PRO A 71 6.46 -1.36 5.93
C PRO A 71 5.42 -1.07 4.82
N LEU A 72 4.19 -0.71 5.21
CA LEU A 72 3.13 -0.34 4.27
C LEU A 72 3.57 0.82 3.38
N ALA A 73 3.16 0.81 2.11
CA ALA A 73 3.64 1.73 1.08
C ALA A 73 3.48 3.22 1.43
N THR A 74 2.43 3.59 2.17
CA THR A 74 2.14 4.96 2.58
C THR A 74 2.61 5.30 4.00
N ALA A 75 3.34 4.39 4.68
CA ALA A 75 3.59 4.52 6.11
C ALA A 75 4.71 5.51 6.49
N VAL A 76 4.57 6.07 7.68
CA VAL A 76 5.67 6.66 8.45
C VAL A 76 6.30 5.52 9.28
N ARG A 77 7.55 5.19 9.00
CA ARG A 77 8.30 4.09 9.63
C ARG A 77 9.16 4.63 10.77
N LEU A 78 8.97 4.08 11.96
CA LEU A 78 9.78 4.45 13.13
C LEU A 78 10.98 3.52 13.28
N ALA A 79 12.02 4.02 13.95
CA ALA A 79 13.19 3.23 14.32
C ALA A 79 13.03 2.51 15.68
N VAL A 80 11.85 2.59 16.31
CA VAL A 80 11.53 1.95 17.58
C VAL A 80 10.70 0.70 17.37
N ALA A 81 10.87 -0.30 18.25
CA ALA A 81 10.09 -1.53 18.19
C ALA A 81 8.69 -1.35 18.80
N SER A 82 7.78 -2.27 18.49
CA SER A 82 6.42 -2.30 19.05
C SER A 82 6.41 -2.44 20.58
N ALA A 83 7.41 -3.11 21.14
CA ALA A 83 7.60 -3.22 22.59
C ALA A 83 7.81 -1.87 23.30
N ASP A 84 8.32 -0.86 22.61
CA ASP A 84 8.49 0.51 23.14
C ASP A 84 7.16 1.26 23.29
N ALA A 85 6.07 0.72 22.75
CA ALA A 85 4.70 1.20 22.81
C ALA A 85 4.58 2.73 22.61
N PRO A 86 5.04 3.29 21.46
CA PRO A 86 5.17 4.73 21.25
C PRO A 86 3.83 5.49 21.27
N TRP A 87 2.71 4.80 21.07
CA TRP A 87 1.33 5.34 21.11
C TRP A 87 0.44 4.67 22.14
N ARG A 88 1.04 4.18 23.25
CA ARG A 88 0.28 3.59 24.35
C ARG A 88 -0.83 4.56 24.83
N GLY A 89 -2.03 4.01 24.97
CA GLY A 89 -3.20 4.73 25.47
C GLY A 89 -3.99 5.49 24.41
N LEU A 90 -3.55 5.46 23.13
CA LEU A 90 -4.36 5.96 22.02
C LEU A 90 -5.38 4.91 21.57
N ALA A 91 -6.61 5.35 21.33
CA ALA A 91 -7.72 4.55 20.83
C ALA A 91 -8.35 5.18 19.58
N ALA A 92 -9.14 4.40 18.87
CA ALA A 92 -9.92 4.92 17.75
C ALA A 92 -10.84 6.06 18.20
N GLY A 93 -10.88 7.14 17.41
CA GLY A 93 -11.59 8.37 17.72
C GLY A 93 -10.74 9.45 18.42
N ASP A 94 -9.57 9.11 18.97
CA ASP A 94 -8.68 10.09 19.56
C ASP A 94 -8.16 11.08 18.52
N ALA A 95 -7.91 12.31 18.97
CA ALA A 95 -7.37 13.36 18.12
C ALA A 95 -5.89 13.56 18.36
N VAL A 96 -5.14 13.68 17.26
CA VAL A 96 -3.72 14.03 17.22
C VAL A 96 -3.49 15.17 16.23
N LEU A 97 -2.28 15.72 16.17
CA LEU A 97 -1.92 16.75 15.19
C LEU A 97 -0.89 16.20 14.22
N VAL A 98 -1.10 16.45 12.92
CA VAL A 98 -0.17 16.03 11.83
C VAL A 98 0.10 17.25 10.96
N GLY A 99 1.35 17.45 10.58
CA GLY A 99 1.78 18.53 9.69
C GLY A 99 3.10 19.15 10.15
N GLU A 100 3.65 20.05 9.34
CA GLU A 100 4.93 20.74 9.61
C GLU A 100 6.10 19.77 9.87
N GLY A 101 6.04 18.57 9.30
CA GLY A 101 7.03 17.50 9.53
C GLY A 101 6.89 16.81 10.89
N LEU A 102 5.74 16.91 11.54
CA LEU A 102 5.48 16.36 12.87
C LEU A 102 4.19 15.54 12.91
N ILE A 103 4.19 14.49 13.74
CA ILE A 103 2.98 13.85 14.25
C ILE A 103 3.04 13.97 15.77
N ARG A 104 2.16 14.77 16.35
CA ARG A 104 2.12 15.04 17.79
C ARG A 104 1.16 14.10 18.48
N LEU A 105 1.71 13.14 19.21
CA LEU A 105 0.97 12.19 20.04
C LEU A 105 0.98 12.66 21.51
N PRO A 106 0.08 12.20 22.38
CA PRO A 106 0.09 12.59 23.81
C PRO A 106 1.44 12.38 24.51
N GLY A 107 2.14 11.27 24.23
CA GLY A 107 3.40 10.89 24.90
C GLY A 107 4.67 11.29 24.18
N CYS A 108 4.62 11.60 22.88
CA CYS A 108 5.82 11.93 22.08
C CYS A 108 5.48 12.69 20.81
N ASP A 109 6.49 13.30 20.21
CA ASP A 109 6.43 13.86 18.86
C ASP A 109 7.23 12.98 17.90
N ILE A 110 6.60 12.49 16.83
CA ILE A 110 7.27 11.82 15.72
C ILE A 110 7.73 12.90 14.75
N VAL A 111 9.02 12.91 14.43
CA VAL A 111 9.64 13.91 13.57
C VAL A 111 9.96 13.29 12.22
N ALA A 112 9.51 13.89 11.14
CA ALA A 112 9.80 13.49 9.75
C ALA A 112 11.29 13.74 9.42
N ALA A 113 12.17 12.83 9.87
CA ALA A 113 13.62 12.96 9.74
C ALA A 113 14.11 12.70 8.32
N ARG A 114 13.42 11.84 7.55
CA ARG A 114 13.78 11.51 6.16
C ARG A 114 12.53 11.07 5.38
N THR A 115 12.68 11.03 4.06
CA THR A 115 11.69 10.44 3.14
C THR A 115 12.24 9.11 2.60
N TRP A 116 11.38 8.11 2.43
CA TRP A 116 11.72 6.84 1.78
C TRP A 116 10.79 6.60 0.59
N ARG A 117 11.28 5.85 -0.40
CA ARG A 117 10.50 5.46 -1.58
C ARG A 117 9.92 4.06 -1.36
N PRO A 118 8.60 3.88 -1.43
CA PRO A 118 7.98 2.57 -1.33
C PRO A 118 8.32 1.69 -2.55
N ALA A 119 8.28 0.39 -2.34
CA ALA A 119 8.44 -0.57 -3.41
C ALA A 119 7.25 -0.49 -4.38
N ARG A 120 7.53 -0.72 -5.67
CA ARG A 120 6.56 -0.72 -6.74
C ARG A 120 6.84 -1.89 -7.66
N VAL A 121 5.80 -2.62 -8.08
CA VAL A 121 5.94 -3.73 -9.04
C VAL A 121 6.49 -3.22 -10.37
N ARG A 122 7.35 -4.02 -10.97
CA ARG A 122 7.98 -3.70 -12.24
C ARG A 122 7.06 -4.09 -13.38
N PRO A 123 6.83 -3.19 -14.36
CA PRO A 123 6.16 -3.58 -15.59
C PRO A 123 6.93 -4.68 -16.33
N VAL A 124 6.21 -5.64 -16.87
CA VAL A 124 6.80 -6.63 -17.79
C VAL A 124 7.28 -5.89 -19.02
N THR A 125 8.60 -5.85 -19.22
CA THR A 125 9.19 -5.33 -20.45
C THR A 125 9.24 -6.47 -21.45
N HIS A 126 8.44 -6.38 -22.50
CA HIS A 126 8.60 -7.24 -23.65
C HIS A 126 9.78 -6.71 -24.48
N ASP A 127 10.89 -7.44 -24.52
CA ASP A 127 11.98 -7.13 -25.42
C ASP A 127 11.56 -7.57 -26.85
N PRO A 128 11.28 -6.63 -27.78
CA PRO A 128 10.88 -6.97 -29.14
C PRO A 128 11.99 -7.69 -29.94
N HIS A 129 13.22 -7.70 -29.44
CA HIS A 129 14.39 -8.29 -30.09
C HIS A 129 14.79 -9.67 -29.55
N SER A 130 14.14 -10.20 -28.52
CA SER A 130 14.41 -11.53 -27.97
C SER A 130 13.76 -12.66 -28.77
N LEU A 131 13.85 -12.62 -30.12
CA LEU A 131 13.28 -13.66 -30.98
C LEU A 131 14.18 -14.91 -31.13
N HIS A 132 15.31 -14.99 -30.43
CA HIS A 132 16.31 -16.04 -30.66
C HIS A 132 16.80 -16.72 -29.38
N SER A 133 15.99 -17.10 -28.46
CA SER A 133 16.37 -18.19 -27.53
C SER A 133 15.21 -18.68 -26.67
N SER A 134 14.97 -19.99 -26.79
CA SER A 134 14.25 -20.85 -25.84
C SER A 134 12.71 -20.64 -25.74
N HIS A 135 12.02 -21.72 -26.07
CA HIS A 135 10.60 -22.01 -25.90
C HIS A 135 10.09 -21.77 -24.46
N MET A 136 10.06 -20.52 -24.00
CA MET A 136 9.37 -20.12 -22.80
C MET A 136 8.36 -19.03 -23.17
N HIS A 137 7.11 -19.32 -22.93
CA HIS A 137 5.90 -18.64 -23.33
C HIS A 137 5.94 -17.14 -23.01
N SER A 138 6.23 -16.30 -23.99
CA SER A 138 5.99 -14.87 -23.93
C SER A 138 4.51 -14.65 -24.27
N SER A 139 3.65 -14.59 -23.25
CA SER A 139 2.24 -14.28 -23.42
C SER A 139 2.10 -12.78 -23.74
N HIS A 140 2.04 -12.45 -25.04
CA HIS A 140 1.56 -11.13 -25.44
C HIS A 140 0.12 -10.96 -24.97
N VAL A 141 -0.13 -10.08 -24.00
CA VAL A 141 -1.48 -9.68 -23.65
C VAL A 141 -2.04 -8.88 -24.83
N HIS A 142 -2.85 -9.51 -25.65
CA HIS A 142 -3.54 -8.84 -26.74
C HIS A 142 -4.59 -7.85 -26.19
N SER A 143 -4.96 -6.89 -26.99
CA SER A 143 -6.01 -5.91 -26.64
C SER A 143 -7.35 -6.57 -26.26
N SER A 144 -7.62 -7.78 -26.80
CA SER A 144 -8.77 -8.63 -26.44
C SER A 144 -8.70 -9.25 -25.04
N ASP A 145 -7.51 -9.32 -24.43
CA ASP A 145 -7.28 -10.01 -23.16
C ASP A 145 -7.42 -9.09 -21.94
N ARG A 146 -7.63 -7.81 -22.21
CA ARG A 146 -7.90 -6.84 -21.13
C ARG A 146 -9.32 -7.06 -20.59
N PRO A 147 -9.50 -7.09 -19.26
CA PRO A 147 -10.83 -7.18 -18.69
C PRO A 147 -11.67 -6.01 -19.18
N THR A 148 -12.88 -6.31 -19.66
CA THR A 148 -13.82 -5.25 -19.99
C THR A 148 -14.19 -4.49 -18.71
N ARG A 149 -14.63 -3.24 -18.86
CA ARG A 149 -15.08 -2.44 -17.73
C ARG A 149 -16.14 -3.18 -16.89
N ALA A 150 -17.12 -3.79 -17.55
CA ALA A 150 -18.19 -4.52 -16.87
C ALA A 150 -17.70 -5.78 -16.11
N GLN A 151 -16.67 -6.46 -16.63
CA GLN A 151 -16.03 -7.58 -15.92
C GLN A 151 -15.28 -7.09 -14.68
N ALA A 152 -14.52 -6.01 -14.80
CA ALA A 152 -13.79 -5.39 -13.70
C ALA A 152 -14.76 -4.93 -12.59
N GLU A 153 -15.83 -4.20 -12.96
CA GLU A 153 -16.86 -3.73 -12.02
C GLU A 153 -17.51 -4.89 -11.25
N ARG A 154 -17.87 -5.99 -11.92
CA ARG A 154 -18.44 -7.17 -11.26
C ARG A 154 -17.45 -7.85 -10.32
N CYS A 155 -16.20 -8.00 -10.72
CA CYS A 155 -15.15 -8.60 -9.90
C CYS A 155 -14.94 -7.77 -8.62
N VAL A 156 -14.78 -6.47 -8.77
CA VAL A 156 -14.54 -5.56 -7.65
C VAL A 156 -15.75 -5.53 -6.71
N ALA A 157 -16.97 -5.39 -7.22
CA ALA A 157 -18.18 -5.38 -6.41
C ALA A 157 -18.40 -6.68 -5.61
N ALA A 158 -17.90 -7.81 -6.13
CA ALA A 158 -17.99 -9.10 -5.45
C ALA A 158 -16.99 -9.23 -4.27
N LEU A 159 -15.89 -8.49 -4.28
CA LEU A 159 -14.78 -8.66 -3.34
C LEU A 159 -14.65 -7.49 -2.36
N ILE A 160 -14.86 -6.25 -2.80
CA ILE A 160 -14.56 -5.06 -2.00
C ILE A 160 -15.34 -5.04 -0.69
N GLY A 161 -14.63 -4.80 0.42
CA GLY A 161 -15.20 -4.76 1.77
C GLY A 161 -15.66 -6.12 2.31
N ARG A 162 -15.34 -7.25 1.65
CA ARG A 162 -15.74 -8.59 2.08
C ARG A 162 -14.80 -9.17 3.11
N GLY A 163 -15.28 -9.38 4.31
CA GLY A 163 -14.55 -9.93 5.44
C GLY A 163 -14.50 -8.97 6.63
N PRO A 164 -14.10 -9.48 7.81
CA PRO A 164 -13.95 -8.66 9.02
C PRO A 164 -12.59 -7.92 9.06
N GLY A 165 -12.48 -6.96 9.98
CA GLY A 165 -11.20 -6.32 10.34
C GLY A 165 -10.92 -5.04 9.57
N LEU A 166 -9.70 -4.50 9.75
CA LEU A 166 -9.22 -3.27 9.12
C LEU A 166 -8.87 -3.47 7.64
N THR A 167 -8.47 -4.70 7.27
CA THR A 167 -8.19 -5.14 5.90
C THR A 167 -9.04 -6.39 5.62
N PRO A 168 -10.28 -6.23 5.12
CA PRO A 168 -11.12 -7.35 4.73
C PRO A 168 -10.43 -8.27 3.70
N ALA A 169 -10.64 -9.58 3.83
CA ALA A 169 -10.01 -10.59 2.97
C ALA A 169 -10.22 -10.35 1.45
N GLY A 170 -11.41 -9.86 1.07
CA GLY A 170 -11.70 -9.50 -0.31
C GLY A 170 -10.86 -8.35 -0.83
N ASP A 171 -10.52 -7.38 0.04
CA ASP A 171 -9.67 -6.25 -0.32
C ASP A 171 -8.21 -6.67 -0.48
N ASP A 172 -7.72 -7.53 0.42
CA ASP A 172 -6.38 -8.09 0.29
C ASP A 172 -6.23 -8.90 -1.01
N ALA A 173 -7.25 -9.69 -1.38
CA ALA A 173 -7.28 -10.37 -2.68
C ALA A 173 -7.32 -9.39 -3.85
N LEU A 174 -8.11 -8.31 -3.77
CA LEU A 174 -8.14 -7.25 -4.79
C LEU A 174 -6.78 -6.55 -4.93
N ALA A 175 -6.09 -6.30 -3.83
CA ALA A 175 -4.74 -5.72 -3.87
C ALA A 175 -3.78 -6.65 -4.64
N GLY A 176 -3.82 -7.96 -4.40
CA GLY A 176 -3.05 -8.95 -5.16
C GLY A 176 -3.37 -8.92 -6.66
N ILE A 177 -4.64 -8.86 -7.03
CA ILE A 177 -5.11 -8.76 -8.42
C ILE A 177 -4.59 -7.47 -9.08
N LEU A 178 -4.71 -6.32 -8.40
CA LEU A 178 -4.27 -5.03 -8.90
C LEU A 178 -2.76 -5.00 -9.19
N LEU A 179 -1.95 -5.55 -8.30
CA LEU A 179 -0.49 -5.58 -8.45
C LEU A 179 -0.07 -6.40 -9.67
N VAL A 180 -0.66 -7.59 -9.87
CA VAL A 180 -0.39 -8.42 -11.05
C VAL A 180 -0.87 -7.72 -12.33
N ALA A 181 -2.08 -7.16 -12.31
CA ALA A 181 -2.62 -6.42 -13.45
C ALA A 181 -1.77 -5.18 -13.79
N HIS A 182 -1.20 -4.51 -12.77
CA HIS A 182 -0.29 -3.38 -12.95
C HIS A 182 1.01 -3.82 -13.62
N ALA A 183 1.61 -4.94 -13.17
CA ALA A 183 2.81 -5.50 -13.78
C ALA A 183 2.62 -5.84 -15.27
N HIS A 184 1.45 -6.31 -15.65
CA HIS A 184 1.09 -6.61 -17.05
C HIS A 184 0.55 -5.41 -17.85
N GLY A 185 0.46 -4.21 -17.26
CA GLY A 185 -0.05 -3.00 -17.93
C GLY A 185 -1.55 -3.04 -18.25
N VAL A 186 -2.34 -3.87 -17.56
CA VAL A 186 -3.79 -4.05 -17.79
C VAL A 186 -4.67 -3.63 -16.60
N ALA A 187 -4.10 -2.95 -15.61
CA ALA A 187 -4.80 -2.57 -14.38
C ALA A 187 -5.94 -1.55 -14.59
N GLY A 188 -5.95 -0.78 -15.69
CA GLY A 188 -6.79 0.42 -15.83
C GLY A 188 -8.25 0.24 -15.50
N ALA A 189 -8.91 -0.82 -16.00
CA ALA A 189 -10.33 -1.07 -15.75
C ALA A 189 -10.58 -1.48 -14.28
N VAL A 190 -9.73 -2.35 -13.70
CA VAL A 190 -9.86 -2.81 -12.31
C VAL A 190 -9.56 -1.67 -11.34
N ALA A 191 -8.50 -0.88 -11.59
CA ALA A 191 -8.15 0.28 -10.78
C ALA A 191 -9.27 1.34 -10.77
N ALA A 192 -9.88 1.61 -11.93
CA ALA A 192 -11.01 2.53 -12.01
C ALA A 192 -12.23 2.01 -11.22
N ALA A 193 -12.55 0.72 -11.33
CA ALA A 193 -13.65 0.11 -10.60
C ALA A 193 -13.41 0.13 -9.07
N VAL A 194 -12.17 -0.17 -8.63
CA VAL A 194 -11.78 -0.08 -7.22
C VAL A 194 -11.92 1.35 -6.71
N ARG A 195 -11.37 2.34 -7.41
CA ARG A 195 -11.46 3.75 -7.00
C ARG A 195 -12.90 4.26 -6.89
N ALA A 196 -13.80 3.77 -7.74
CA ALA A 196 -15.22 4.11 -7.66
C ALA A 196 -15.92 3.54 -6.42
N LEU A 197 -15.37 2.51 -5.79
CA LEU A 197 -15.97 1.79 -4.66
C LEU A 197 -15.15 1.86 -3.37
N LEU A 198 -14.13 2.71 -3.27
CA LEU A 198 -13.26 2.84 -2.07
C LEU A 198 -14.06 3.17 -0.79
N THR A 199 -15.20 3.85 -0.92
CA THR A 199 -16.11 4.13 0.21
C THR A 199 -16.87 2.91 0.72
N SER A 200 -16.82 1.79 0.00
CA SER A 200 -17.49 0.53 0.38
C SER A 200 -16.63 -0.37 1.25
N THR A 201 -15.45 0.08 1.61
CA THR A 201 -14.54 -0.65 2.51
C THR A 201 -14.02 0.26 3.63
N THR A 202 -13.13 -0.28 4.48
CA THR A 202 -12.50 0.50 5.56
C THR A 202 -11.56 1.55 4.97
N ALA A 203 -11.38 2.65 5.68
CA ALA A 203 -10.45 3.71 5.25
C ALA A 203 -9.00 3.19 5.08
N VAL A 204 -8.58 2.25 5.93
CA VAL A 204 -7.25 1.61 5.84
C VAL A 204 -7.12 0.80 4.55
N SER A 205 -8.09 -0.06 4.29
CA SER A 205 -8.13 -0.88 3.07
C SER A 205 -8.21 -0.02 1.81
N ALA A 206 -9.03 1.03 1.83
CA ALA A 206 -9.16 1.98 0.72
C ALA A 206 -7.81 2.60 0.35
N ALA A 207 -7.00 3.01 1.34
CA ALA A 207 -5.68 3.56 1.10
C ALA A 207 -4.68 2.52 0.54
N LEU A 208 -4.76 1.27 1.01
CA LEU A 208 -3.91 0.18 0.49
C LEU A 208 -4.29 -0.20 -0.93
N LEU A 209 -5.59 -0.27 -1.23
CA LEU A 209 -6.11 -0.55 -2.58
C LEU A 209 -5.75 0.55 -3.57
N ASP A 210 -5.85 1.83 -3.18
CA ASP A 210 -5.45 2.93 -4.05
C ASP A 210 -3.94 2.92 -4.34
N ALA A 211 -3.10 2.63 -3.35
CA ALA A 211 -1.67 2.41 -3.55
C ALA A 211 -1.38 1.21 -4.48
N ALA A 212 -2.10 0.09 -4.30
CA ALA A 212 -1.95 -1.10 -5.15
C ALA A 212 -2.40 -0.85 -6.60
N ALA A 213 -3.41 0.00 -6.83
CA ALA A 213 -3.84 0.42 -8.16
C ALA A 213 -2.72 1.13 -8.94
N ASP A 214 -1.82 1.82 -8.22
CA ASP A 214 -0.62 2.44 -8.79
C ASP A 214 0.63 1.53 -8.71
N GLY A 215 0.45 0.27 -8.29
CA GLY A 215 1.51 -0.75 -8.25
C GLY A 215 2.36 -0.72 -6.98
N TYR A 216 2.00 0.06 -5.95
CA TYR A 216 2.75 0.14 -4.70
C TYR A 216 2.25 -0.84 -3.66
N ALA A 217 3.17 -1.52 -3.00
CA ALA A 217 2.88 -2.40 -1.85
C ALA A 217 4.09 -2.48 -0.90
N ALA A 218 3.98 -3.31 0.15
CA ALA A 218 5.13 -3.70 0.96
C ALA A 218 6.18 -4.42 0.09
N ALA A 219 7.45 -4.25 0.41
CA ALA A 219 8.56 -4.74 -0.41
C ALA A 219 8.51 -6.27 -0.62
N GLU A 220 8.07 -7.00 0.38
CA GLU A 220 7.90 -8.46 0.36
C GLU A 220 6.83 -8.87 -0.67
N VAL A 221 5.71 -8.13 -0.72
CA VAL A 221 4.62 -8.37 -1.67
C VAL A 221 5.07 -8.05 -3.08
N VAL A 222 5.75 -6.92 -3.29
CA VAL A 222 6.32 -6.55 -4.60
C VAL A 222 7.30 -7.62 -5.08
N ALA A 223 8.20 -8.08 -4.20
CA ALA A 223 9.17 -9.13 -4.56
C ALA A 223 8.48 -10.45 -4.98
N LEU A 224 7.39 -10.83 -4.30
CA LEU A 224 6.60 -12.01 -4.68
C LEU A 224 5.92 -11.83 -6.03
N VAL A 225 5.30 -10.68 -6.27
CA VAL A 225 4.62 -10.39 -7.56
C VAL A 225 5.64 -10.37 -8.70
N ASP A 226 6.77 -9.65 -8.54
CA ASP A 226 7.83 -9.58 -9.55
C ASP A 226 8.38 -10.98 -9.89
N ALA A 227 8.62 -11.82 -8.88
CA ALA A 227 9.08 -13.20 -9.06
C ALA A 227 8.04 -14.08 -9.78
N ALA A 228 6.77 -13.97 -9.39
CA ALA A 228 5.69 -14.77 -9.96
C ALA A 228 5.40 -14.39 -11.41
N VAL A 229 5.43 -13.09 -11.72
CA VAL A 229 5.25 -12.56 -13.08
C VAL A 229 6.44 -12.91 -13.97
N ALA A 230 7.65 -12.93 -13.42
CA ALA A 230 8.85 -13.38 -14.14
C ALA A 230 8.91 -14.92 -14.38
N GLY A 231 8.00 -15.69 -13.76
CA GLY A 231 8.00 -17.15 -13.84
C GLY A 231 9.20 -17.80 -13.15
N ASP A 232 9.75 -17.18 -12.09
CA ASP A 232 10.88 -17.70 -11.31
C ASP A 232 10.39 -18.44 -10.04
N PRO A 233 10.24 -19.78 -10.08
CA PRO A 233 9.72 -20.54 -8.95
C PRO A 233 10.65 -20.52 -7.74
N ALA A 234 11.95 -20.36 -7.94
CA ALA A 234 12.90 -20.29 -6.83
C ALA A 234 12.79 -18.94 -6.10
N ALA A 235 12.61 -17.84 -6.82
CA ALA A 235 12.36 -16.53 -6.22
C ALA A 235 10.99 -16.48 -5.54
N VAL A 236 9.95 -17.08 -6.12
CA VAL A 236 8.63 -17.24 -5.47
C VAL A 236 8.75 -17.98 -4.16
N ALA A 237 9.44 -19.15 -4.15
CA ALA A 237 9.62 -19.93 -2.93
C ALA A 237 10.36 -19.16 -1.82
N ARG A 238 11.29 -18.28 -2.19
CA ARG A 238 12.00 -17.42 -1.23
C ARG A 238 11.13 -16.27 -0.68
N ALA A 239 10.29 -15.67 -1.52
CA ALA A 239 9.48 -14.50 -1.13
C ALA A 239 8.19 -14.87 -0.38
N LEU A 240 7.58 -16.01 -0.71
CA LEU A 240 6.27 -16.43 -0.22
C LEU A 240 6.15 -16.47 1.32
N PRO A 241 7.12 -17.02 2.08
CA PRO A 241 6.99 -17.06 3.55
C PRO A 241 6.86 -15.69 4.20
N ALA A 242 7.58 -14.68 3.69
CA ALA A 242 7.51 -13.31 4.21
C ALA A 242 6.13 -12.66 3.96
N VAL A 243 5.53 -12.94 2.80
CA VAL A 243 4.17 -12.46 2.49
C VAL A 243 3.13 -13.17 3.36
N LEU A 244 3.23 -14.49 3.53
CA LEU A 244 2.31 -15.26 4.39
C LEU A 244 2.38 -14.85 5.86
N ALA A 245 3.48 -14.25 6.31
CA ALA A 245 3.63 -13.70 7.66
C ALA A 245 2.97 -12.32 7.85
N ILE A 246 2.39 -11.71 6.80
CA ILE A 246 1.72 -10.43 6.89
C ILE A 246 0.35 -10.60 7.57
N GLY A 247 0.15 -9.91 8.70
CA GLY A 247 -1.11 -9.94 9.46
C GLY A 247 -1.48 -11.36 9.92
N HIS A 248 -2.77 -11.57 10.16
CA HIS A 248 -3.28 -12.90 10.54
C HIS A 248 -3.65 -13.74 9.32
N THR A 249 -4.37 -13.15 8.36
CA THR A 249 -4.82 -13.79 7.11
C THR A 249 -4.45 -12.98 5.87
N SER A 250 -4.18 -11.69 6.01
CA SER A 250 -3.97 -10.75 4.89
C SER A 250 -2.94 -11.22 3.87
N GLY A 251 -1.83 -11.81 4.34
CA GLY A 251 -0.82 -12.37 3.46
C GLY A 251 -1.34 -13.52 2.60
N ALA A 252 -2.14 -14.42 3.19
CA ALA A 252 -2.75 -15.54 2.45
C ALA A 252 -3.78 -15.02 1.42
N ASP A 253 -4.60 -14.06 1.81
CA ASP A 253 -5.62 -13.45 0.94
C ASP A 253 -4.99 -12.70 -0.23
N LEU A 254 -3.89 -11.96 -0.01
CA LEU A 254 -3.04 -11.36 -1.06
C LEU A 254 -2.54 -12.43 -2.06
N VAL A 255 -2.01 -13.54 -1.55
CA VAL A 255 -1.48 -14.64 -2.40
C VAL A 255 -2.61 -15.28 -3.22
N ILE A 256 -3.81 -15.43 -2.67
CA ILE A 256 -4.98 -15.91 -3.41
C ILE A 256 -5.29 -14.98 -4.58
N GLY A 257 -5.29 -13.67 -4.36
CA GLY A 257 -5.51 -12.67 -5.41
C GLY A 257 -4.44 -12.69 -6.50
N ILE A 258 -3.16 -12.74 -6.11
CA ILE A 258 -2.02 -12.87 -7.03
C ILE A 258 -2.18 -14.12 -7.91
N ALA A 259 -2.42 -15.28 -7.29
CA ALA A 259 -2.57 -16.54 -8.00
C ALA A 259 -3.80 -16.56 -8.93
N ALA A 260 -4.91 -15.94 -8.53
CA ALA A 260 -6.11 -15.84 -9.37
C ALA A 260 -5.85 -14.99 -10.62
N ALA A 261 -5.19 -13.84 -10.47
CA ALA A 261 -4.85 -12.96 -11.58
C ALA A 261 -3.88 -13.64 -12.57
N LEU A 262 -2.84 -14.29 -12.08
CA LEU A 262 -1.89 -15.02 -12.92
C LEU A 262 -2.55 -16.17 -13.70
N ARG A 263 -3.45 -16.94 -13.05
CA ARG A 263 -4.20 -18.02 -13.76
C ARG A 263 -5.09 -17.46 -14.86
N HIS A 264 -5.76 -16.34 -14.61
CA HIS A 264 -6.64 -15.70 -15.60
C HIS A 264 -5.84 -15.23 -16.82
N LEU A 265 -4.72 -14.53 -16.63
CA LEU A 265 -3.86 -14.05 -17.70
C LEU A 265 -3.23 -15.21 -18.49
N ASN A 266 -2.79 -16.28 -17.82
CA ASN A 266 -2.25 -17.48 -18.48
C ASN A 266 -3.31 -18.21 -19.30
N SER A 267 -4.55 -18.32 -18.80
CA SER A 267 -5.66 -18.97 -19.54
C SER A 267 -5.99 -18.26 -20.83
N LEU A 268 -5.95 -16.91 -20.84
CA LEU A 268 -6.16 -16.11 -22.05
C LEU A 268 -5.02 -16.32 -23.06
N GLY A 269 -3.76 -16.39 -22.59
CA GLY A 269 -2.61 -16.68 -23.45
C GLY A 269 -2.68 -18.05 -24.16
N HIS A 270 -3.25 -19.07 -23.52
CA HIS A 270 -3.43 -20.40 -24.13
C HIS A 270 -4.54 -20.43 -25.18
N LEU A 271 -5.61 -19.65 -25.05
CA LEU A 271 -6.69 -19.58 -26.03
C LEU A 271 -6.26 -18.94 -27.35
N CYS A 272 -5.23 -18.07 -27.34
CA CYS A 272 -4.67 -17.44 -28.52
C CYS A 272 -3.70 -18.34 -29.30
N GLN A 273 -3.34 -19.53 -28.81
CA GLN A 273 -2.44 -20.47 -29.45
C GLN A 273 -3.16 -21.64 -30.15
N THR A 274 -4.35 -21.43 -30.72
CA THR A 274 -4.95 -22.45 -31.61
C THR A 274 -4.05 -22.65 -32.82
N PRO A 275 -3.61 -23.92 -33.11
CA PRO A 275 -2.75 -24.18 -34.25
C PRO A 275 -3.47 -23.81 -35.52
N ALA A 276 -2.77 -23.06 -36.39
CA ALA A 276 -3.22 -22.81 -37.75
C ALA A 276 -3.52 -24.18 -38.41
N SER A 277 -4.76 -24.34 -38.85
CA SER A 277 -5.20 -25.51 -39.59
C SER A 277 -4.25 -25.78 -40.76
N THR A 278 -3.51 -26.87 -40.69
CA THR A 278 -2.73 -27.41 -41.82
C THR A 278 -3.74 -27.82 -42.87
N THR A 279 -3.98 -26.98 -43.85
CA THR A 279 -4.68 -27.39 -45.09
C THR A 279 -3.76 -28.36 -45.82
N HIS A 280 -4.03 -29.64 -45.64
CA HIS A 280 -3.48 -30.67 -46.50
C HIS A 280 -4.06 -30.52 -47.91
N THR A 281 -3.30 -29.89 -48.80
CA THR A 281 -3.58 -29.96 -50.23
C THR A 281 -3.12 -31.31 -50.70
N THR A 282 -4.03 -32.20 -50.97
CA THR A 282 -3.76 -33.52 -51.64
C THR A 282 -3.48 -33.21 -53.12
N PRO A 283 -2.35 -33.62 -53.72
CA PRO A 283 -2.16 -33.52 -55.14
C PRO A 283 -2.99 -34.61 -55.83
N ILE A 284 -3.87 -34.16 -56.71
CA ILE A 284 -4.56 -35.06 -57.68
C ILE A 284 -3.55 -35.36 -58.78
N GLY A 285 -3.15 -36.64 -58.89
CA GLY A 285 -2.44 -37.20 -60.04
C GLY A 285 -3.40 -37.99 -60.94
#